data_b9e7fe74d290927908663395c993b6a1
#
_entry.id   b9e7fe74d290927908663395c993b6a1
#
_cell.length_a   1.000
_cell.length_b   1.000
_cell.length_c   1.000
_cell.angle_alpha   90.00
_cell.angle_beta   90.00
_cell.angle_gamma   90.00
#
_symmetry.space_group_name_H-M   'P 1'
#
loop_
_entity.id
_entity.type
_entity.pdbx_description
1 polymer ?
#
loop_
_entity_poly.entity_id
_entity_poly.type
_entity_poly.pdbx_seq_one_letter_code
_entity_poly.pdbx_strand_id
1 'polypeptide(L)'
;IENGKLYMLQTRNGKRTAAAALKIAVDLVDEGMISEKEAVLRVEPKQLDSLLHPQFDGEALKKAEVIGKGLAASPGAACGQVVFTAEDAKNAVESGKMKKVILVRLETSPEDIEGMVVSQGILTVRGGMTSHAAVVARGMGTCCVSGCGDINVDYDKKQFTLGGKTYREGDWISLDGSTGCIYGEAIPTTDATISGDFGRFMGWADSVRRLKVFTNADNPRDAKHAVDFGAEGIGLCRTEHMFFEGDRIKAVREMIVARTVEARRAALAKIEPYQEGDFEAMYMVMGERPMTIRYLDPPLHEFLPTKEEDIVEIVGELNMSVDELKAVIASLHEFNPMMGHRGCRLAVSFPEIAEMQTTAVIKAAISASKKLGTMITPHIMIPLVGEVKELKFVKDIVVETADKLIAEAGVDMKYEVGTMIEIPRAALTADEIATEADFFSFGTNDLTQMTFGFSRDDAGKFLNYYYENKIYESDPFAHLDQKGVGKLIEMSVKLGRQTRPNLGLGICGEHGGDPTSVEFCHNVGLDYVSCSPFRVPIARLAAAQAAIKKPRA
;
A
#
# COMPACT_ATOMS: atom_id res chain seq x y z
N ILE A 1 -17.00 6.36 51.28
CA ILE A 1 -17.84 7.32 51.99
C ILE A 1 -17.49 7.22 53.47
N GLU A 2 -17.14 8.30 54.09
CA GLU A 2 -16.84 8.38 55.53
C GLU A 2 -17.66 9.51 56.17
N ASN A 3 -18.38 9.21 57.24
CA ASN A 3 -19.26 10.17 57.94
C ASN A 3 -20.26 10.88 56.98
N GLY A 4 -20.84 10.16 56.04
CA GLY A 4 -21.80 10.69 55.06
C GLY A 4 -21.19 11.57 53.94
N LYS A 5 -19.88 11.70 53.87
CA LYS A 5 -19.16 12.45 52.85
C LYS A 5 -18.49 11.51 51.86
N LEU A 6 -18.54 11.89 50.56
CA LEU A 6 -17.86 11.17 49.49
C LEU A 6 -16.43 11.70 49.35
N TYR A 7 -15.45 10.80 49.43
CA TYR A 7 -14.05 11.11 49.22
C TYR A 7 -13.56 10.40 47.98
N MET A 8 -12.88 11.11 47.08
CA MET A 8 -12.17 10.53 45.98
C MET A 8 -10.80 10.05 46.43
N LEU A 9 -10.61 8.74 46.48
CA LEU A 9 -9.35 8.14 46.95
C LEU A 9 -8.36 7.92 45.80
N GLN A 10 -8.85 7.64 44.60
CA GLN A 10 -8.04 7.37 43.43
C GLN A 10 -8.85 7.58 42.13
N THR A 11 -8.18 8.07 41.10
CA THR A 11 -8.69 8.08 39.74
C THR A 11 -7.79 7.26 38.83
N ARG A 12 -8.37 6.58 37.84
CA ARG A 12 -7.65 5.86 36.82
C ARG A 12 -8.32 6.14 35.47
N ASN A 13 -7.51 6.20 34.41
CA ASN A 13 -8.06 6.27 33.08
C ASN A 13 -8.82 4.98 32.76
N GLY A 14 -10.07 5.10 32.35
CA GLY A 14 -10.86 3.96 31.90
C GLY A 14 -10.27 3.36 30.63
N LYS A 15 -10.08 2.05 30.59
CA LYS A 15 -9.79 1.34 29.33
C LYS A 15 -11.04 1.35 28.49
N ARG A 16 -10.92 1.82 27.24
CA ARG A 16 -12.03 1.93 26.28
C ARG A 16 -11.69 1.21 25.00
N THR A 17 -12.68 0.55 24.40
CA THR A 17 -12.59 0.10 23.01
C THR A 17 -12.59 1.30 22.07
N ALA A 18 -12.13 1.13 20.85
CA ALA A 18 -12.14 2.20 19.85
C ALA A 18 -13.54 2.75 19.61
N ALA A 19 -14.55 1.86 19.49
CA ALA A 19 -15.95 2.24 19.34
C ALA A 19 -16.47 3.07 20.52
N ALA A 20 -16.12 2.66 21.76
CA ALA A 20 -16.51 3.42 22.96
C ALA A 20 -15.81 4.77 23.01
N ALA A 21 -14.51 4.85 22.68
CA ALA A 21 -13.79 6.12 22.67
C ALA A 21 -14.39 7.12 21.68
N LEU A 22 -14.74 6.66 20.48
CA LEU A 22 -15.40 7.47 19.46
C LEU A 22 -16.79 7.93 19.91
N LYS A 23 -17.62 7.00 20.39
CA LYS A 23 -18.98 7.29 20.86
C LYS A 23 -18.98 8.32 21.99
N ILE A 24 -18.12 8.13 23.00
CA ILE A 24 -17.97 9.08 24.13
C ILE A 24 -17.55 10.47 23.63
N ALA A 25 -16.60 10.55 22.68
CA ALA A 25 -16.17 11.83 22.12
C ALA A 25 -17.33 12.56 21.44
N VAL A 26 -18.16 11.85 20.67
CA VAL A 26 -19.33 12.42 20.00
C VAL A 26 -20.40 12.86 21.02
N ASP A 27 -20.73 12.00 21.99
CA ASP A 27 -21.73 12.31 23.03
C ASP A 27 -21.34 13.55 23.86
N LEU A 28 -20.06 13.69 24.22
CA LEU A 28 -19.57 14.86 24.95
C LEU A 28 -19.71 16.17 24.15
N VAL A 29 -19.59 16.11 22.84
CA VAL A 29 -19.88 17.28 21.98
C VAL A 29 -21.38 17.56 21.96
N ASP A 30 -22.20 16.53 21.79
CA ASP A 30 -23.67 16.68 21.77
C ASP A 30 -24.22 17.22 23.11
N GLU A 31 -23.59 16.84 24.22
CA GLU A 31 -23.88 17.37 25.57
C GLU A 31 -23.32 18.80 25.82
N GLY A 32 -22.55 19.34 24.86
CA GLY A 32 -21.92 20.65 24.99
C GLY A 32 -20.77 20.73 26.00
N MET A 33 -20.22 19.58 26.41
CA MET A 33 -19.13 19.50 27.39
C MET A 33 -17.75 19.78 26.80
N ILE A 34 -17.56 19.47 25.52
CA ILE A 34 -16.30 19.70 24.77
C ILE A 34 -16.61 20.22 23.36
N SER A 35 -15.64 20.88 22.76
CA SER A 35 -15.71 21.28 21.35
C SER A 35 -15.37 20.10 20.41
N GLU A 36 -15.76 20.22 19.15
CA GLU A 36 -15.40 19.26 18.09
C GLU A 36 -13.87 19.07 17.98
N LYS A 37 -13.10 20.14 18.11
CA LYS A 37 -11.62 20.08 18.10
C LYS A 37 -11.06 19.29 19.29
N GLU A 38 -11.64 19.47 20.46
CA GLU A 38 -11.26 18.68 21.64
C GLU A 38 -11.63 17.22 21.48
N ALA A 39 -12.78 16.90 20.89
CA ALA A 39 -13.19 15.54 20.57
C ALA A 39 -12.18 14.88 19.63
N VAL A 40 -11.79 15.57 18.55
CA VAL A 40 -10.76 15.09 17.59
C VAL A 40 -9.43 14.79 18.27
N LEU A 41 -9.02 15.57 19.28
CA LEU A 41 -7.78 15.34 20.03
C LEU A 41 -7.87 14.16 21.03
N ARG A 42 -9.07 13.72 21.43
CA ARG A 42 -9.27 12.69 22.46
C ARG A 42 -9.23 11.25 21.94
N VAL A 43 -9.35 11.04 20.65
CA VAL A 43 -9.30 9.71 20.02
C VAL A 43 -7.93 9.50 19.43
N GLU A 44 -7.26 8.43 19.83
CA GLU A 44 -5.96 8.08 19.26
C GLU A 44 -6.12 7.55 17.83
N PRO A 45 -5.37 8.06 16.84
CA PRO A 45 -5.54 7.63 15.44
C PRO A 45 -5.40 6.11 15.24
N LYS A 46 -4.47 5.47 15.93
CA LYS A 46 -4.28 4.00 15.85
C LYS A 46 -5.48 3.20 16.34
N GLN A 47 -6.32 3.76 17.21
CA GLN A 47 -7.54 3.08 17.67
C GLN A 47 -8.55 2.90 16.55
N LEU A 48 -8.55 3.79 15.53
CA LEU A 48 -9.46 3.67 14.39
C LEU A 48 -9.23 2.40 13.57
N ASP A 49 -8.03 1.84 13.60
CA ASP A 49 -7.68 0.64 12.83
C ASP A 49 -8.68 -0.50 13.07
N SER A 50 -9.04 -0.75 14.33
CA SER A 50 -10.02 -1.79 14.66
C SER A 50 -11.44 -1.51 14.14
N LEU A 51 -11.78 -0.26 13.82
CA LEU A 51 -13.09 0.14 13.29
C LEU A 51 -13.15 0.06 11.75
N LEU A 52 -12.02 -0.11 11.10
CA LEU A 52 -11.88 -0.13 9.63
C LEU A 52 -11.93 -1.54 9.04
N HIS A 53 -12.01 -2.54 9.90
CA HIS A 53 -12.08 -3.95 9.51
C HIS A 53 -13.44 -4.55 9.86
N PRO A 54 -13.85 -5.62 9.19
CA PRO A 54 -15.08 -6.33 9.53
C PRO A 54 -15.12 -6.70 11.01
N GLN A 55 -16.31 -6.65 11.60
CA GLN A 55 -16.56 -6.99 13.01
C GLN A 55 -17.52 -8.16 13.09
N PHE A 56 -17.39 -8.98 14.13
CA PHE A 56 -18.39 -10.00 14.41
C PHE A 56 -19.70 -9.41 14.95
N ASP A 57 -20.80 -10.07 14.66
CA ASP A 57 -22.04 -9.85 15.40
C ASP A 57 -21.83 -10.12 16.89
N GLY A 58 -22.10 -9.13 17.72
CA GLY A 58 -21.78 -9.17 19.15
C GLY A 58 -22.54 -10.23 19.93
N GLU A 59 -23.79 -10.56 19.55
CA GLU A 59 -24.59 -11.58 20.22
C GLU A 59 -24.17 -12.99 19.79
N ALA A 60 -23.80 -13.16 18.53
CA ALA A 60 -23.27 -14.43 18.03
C ALA A 60 -21.88 -14.72 18.66
N LEU A 61 -21.01 -13.71 18.74
CA LEU A 61 -19.69 -13.85 19.32
C LEU A 61 -19.71 -14.27 20.80
N LYS A 62 -20.65 -13.73 21.60
CA LYS A 62 -20.80 -14.10 23.03
C LYS A 62 -21.13 -15.58 23.23
N LYS A 63 -21.74 -16.24 22.26
CA LYS A 63 -22.14 -17.65 22.32
C LYS A 63 -21.10 -18.59 21.75
N ALA A 64 -20.13 -18.05 20.97
CA ALA A 64 -19.12 -18.82 20.29
C ALA A 64 -18.03 -19.31 21.24
N GLU A 65 -17.55 -20.53 21.02
CA GLU A 65 -16.47 -21.14 21.79
C GLU A 65 -15.12 -20.92 21.10
N VAL A 66 -14.15 -20.41 21.84
CA VAL A 66 -12.76 -20.29 21.38
C VAL A 66 -12.13 -21.69 21.36
N ILE A 67 -11.75 -22.16 20.18
CA ILE A 67 -11.11 -23.48 20.00
C ILE A 67 -9.58 -23.42 19.97
N GLY A 68 -9.02 -22.23 19.79
CA GLY A 68 -7.58 -22.01 19.75
C GLY A 68 -7.22 -20.53 19.72
N LYS A 69 -5.93 -20.25 19.85
CA LYS A 69 -5.41 -18.87 19.84
C LYS A 69 -4.04 -18.82 19.19
N GLY A 70 -3.87 -17.81 18.31
CA GLY A 70 -2.59 -17.45 17.71
C GLY A 70 -2.23 -15.98 17.99
N LEU A 71 -1.29 -15.46 17.25
CA LEU A 71 -0.93 -14.03 17.28
C LEU A 71 -1.95 -13.22 16.48
N ALA A 72 -2.38 -12.12 17.03
CA ALA A 72 -3.21 -11.10 16.38
C ALA A 72 -2.36 -10.36 15.31
N ALA A 73 -2.20 -10.96 14.14
CA ALA A 73 -1.24 -10.52 13.14
C ALA A 73 -1.77 -9.43 12.21
N SER A 74 -3.06 -9.48 11.85
CA SER A 74 -3.76 -8.43 11.13
C SER A 74 -5.21 -8.36 11.63
N PRO A 75 -5.72 -7.16 11.98
CA PRO A 75 -7.02 -7.01 12.63
C PRO A 75 -8.20 -7.40 11.73
N GLY A 76 -9.38 -7.52 12.36
CA GLY A 76 -10.65 -7.79 11.71
C GLY A 76 -11.23 -9.15 12.05
N ALA A 77 -12.51 -9.31 11.74
CA ALA A 77 -13.26 -10.56 11.86
C ALA A 77 -13.37 -11.24 10.49
N ALA A 78 -13.03 -12.50 10.43
CA ALA A 78 -13.21 -13.32 9.22
C ALA A 78 -14.06 -14.54 9.52
N CYS A 79 -14.95 -14.86 8.59
CA CYS A 79 -15.75 -16.08 8.60
C CYS A 79 -15.71 -16.69 7.20
N GLY A 80 -15.35 -17.97 7.09
CA GLY A 80 -15.25 -18.63 5.79
C GLY A 80 -15.03 -20.13 5.90
N GLN A 81 -15.05 -20.77 4.75
CA GLN A 81 -14.80 -22.20 4.61
C GLN A 81 -13.31 -22.47 4.47
N VAL A 82 -12.82 -23.49 5.13
CA VAL A 82 -11.41 -23.86 5.16
C VAL A 82 -10.91 -24.31 3.79
N VAL A 83 -9.78 -23.78 3.36
CA VAL A 83 -8.99 -24.23 2.21
C VAL A 83 -7.50 -24.29 2.58
N PHE A 84 -6.74 -25.17 1.92
CA PHE A 84 -5.36 -25.47 2.33
C PHE A 84 -4.27 -25.00 1.37
N THR A 85 -4.62 -24.64 0.14
CA THR A 85 -3.68 -24.11 -0.85
C THR A 85 -4.21 -22.83 -1.47
N ALA A 86 -3.31 -22.01 -2.00
CA ALA A 86 -3.67 -20.80 -2.73
C ALA A 86 -4.52 -21.10 -3.96
N GLU A 87 -4.18 -22.19 -4.67
CA GLU A 87 -4.91 -22.66 -5.85
C GLU A 87 -6.34 -23.12 -5.47
N ASP A 88 -6.49 -23.90 -4.40
CA ASP A 88 -7.82 -24.30 -3.90
C ASP A 88 -8.67 -23.08 -3.54
N ALA A 89 -8.08 -22.07 -2.88
CA ALA A 89 -8.77 -20.82 -2.53
C ALA A 89 -9.28 -20.10 -3.79
N LYS A 90 -8.41 -19.88 -4.76
CA LYS A 90 -8.72 -19.22 -6.03
C LYS A 90 -9.83 -19.97 -6.78
N ASN A 91 -9.62 -21.26 -7.02
CA ASN A 91 -10.55 -22.10 -7.76
C ASN A 91 -11.93 -22.18 -7.08
N ALA A 92 -11.97 -22.27 -5.74
CA ALA A 92 -13.22 -22.34 -4.99
C ALA A 92 -14.04 -21.05 -5.10
N VAL A 93 -13.39 -19.89 -5.05
CA VAL A 93 -14.04 -18.58 -5.14
C VAL A 93 -14.45 -18.27 -6.58
N GLU A 94 -13.56 -18.45 -7.56
CA GLU A 94 -13.83 -18.16 -8.97
C GLU A 94 -14.92 -19.05 -9.57
N SER A 95 -14.95 -20.34 -9.18
CA SER A 95 -16.02 -21.25 -9.60
C SER A 95 -17.36 -21.02 -8.90
N GLY A 96 -17.38 -20.17 -7.86
CA GLY A 96 -18.55 -19.93 -7.02
C GLY A 96 -18.93 -21.09 -6.07
N LYS A 97 -18.07 -22.12 -5.98
CA LYS A 97 -18.27 -23.27 -5.08
C LYS A 97 -18.23 -22.85 -3.62
N MET A 98 -17.32 -21.96 -3.26
CA MET A 98 -17.22 -21.35 -1.94
C MET A 98 -17.12 -19.83 -2.11
N LYS A 99 -18.05 -19.09 -1.51
CA LYS A 99 -18.07 -17.61 -1.62
C LYS A 99 -17.12 -16.92 -0.64
N LYS A 100 -16.83 -17.56 0.49
CA LYS A 100 -15.98 -17.04 1.55
C LYS A 100 -15.05 -18.15 2.00
N VAL A 101 -13.75 -17.94 1.89
CA VAL A 101 -12.74 -18.93 2.27
C VAL A 101 -11.77 -18.39 3.31
N ILE A 102 -11.25 -19.29 4.14
CA ILE A 102 -10.13 -19.04 5.05
C ILE A 102 -8.99 -19.94 4.64
N LEU A 103 -7.86 -19.33 4.30
CA LEU A 103 -6.65 -20.04 3.90
C LEU A 103 -5.87 -20.49 5.14
N VAL A 104 -5.72 -21.81 5.29
CA VAL A 104 -4.99 -22.43 6.41
C VAL A 104 -3.68 -23.01 5.90
N ARG A 105 -2.54 -22.52 6.42
CA ARG A 105 -1.21 -22.92 5.98
C ARG A 105 -0.29 -23.22 7.18
N LEU A 106 0.74 -24.04 6.98
CA LEU A 106 1.86 -24.09 7.94
C LEU A 106 2.53 -22.73 8.05
N GLU A 107 2.86 -22.15 6.92
CA GLU A 107 3.37 -20.79 6.73
C GLU A 107 3.05 -20.36 5.29
N THR A 108 2.99 -19.07 5.01
CA THR A 108 2.77 -18.57 3.65
C THR A 108 4.07 -18.13 3.00
N SER A 109 4.11 -18.24 1.68
CA SER A 109 5.18 -17.78 0.80
C SER A 109 4.64 -16.79 -0.24
N PRO A 110 5.48 -16.10 -1.03
CA PRO A 110 5.02 -15.25 -2.12
C PRO A 110 4.11 -15.95 -3.13
N GLU A 111 4.23 -17.25 -3.30
CA GLU A 111 3.38 -18.07 -4.18
C GLU A 111 1.93 -18.18 -3.67
N ASP A 112 1.70 -17.91 -2.38
CA ASP A 112 0.36 -17.97 -1.78
C ASP A 112 -0.45 -16.67 -1.95
N ILE A 113 0.13 -15.60 -2.50
CA ILE A 113 -0.49 -14.26 -2.58
C ILE A 113 -1.85 -14.30 -3.28
N GLU A 114 -1.99 -15.01 -4.40
CA GLU A 114 -3.26 -15.11 -5.13
C GLU A 114 -4.38 -15.71 -4.27
N GLY A 115 -4.06 -16.75 -3.50
CA GLY A 115 -4.99 -17.36 -2.57
C GLY A 115 -5.31 -16.47 -1.37
N MET A 116 -4.31 -15.71 -0.90
CA MET A 116 -4.49 -14.75 0.20
C MET A 116 -5.43 -13.60 -0.19
N VAL A 117 -5.34 -13.11 -1.43
CA VAL A 117 -6.18 -12.01 -1.97
C VAL A 117 -7.67 -12.37 -1.99
N VAL A 118 -8.01 -13.61 -2.34
CA VAL A 118 -9.41 -14.05 -2.43
C VAL A 118 -9.96 -14.53 -1.07
N SER A 119 -9.10 -14.70 -0.06
CA SER A 119 -9.48 -15.21 1.26
C SER A 119 -10.03 -14.11 2.15
N GLN A 120 -11.04 -14.45 2.96
CA GLN A 120 -11.57 -13.57 4.01
C GLN A 120 -10.61 -13.46 5.19
N GLY A 121 -9.85 -14.51 5.45
CA GLY A 121 -8.88 -14.59 6.52
C GLY A 121 -7.79 -15.62 6.27
N ILE A 122 -6.68 -15.42 6.97
CA ILE A 122 -5.48 -16.25 6.87
C ILE A 122 -5.14 -16.80 8.25
N LEU A 123 -4.92 -18.10 8.33
CA LEU A 123 -4.53 -18.79 9.54
C LEU A 123 -3.24 -19.56 9.31
N THR A 124 -2.19 -19.28 10.08
CA THR A 124 -0.93 -20.02 9.97
C THR A 124 -0.52 -20.68 11.27
N VAL A 125 0.09 -21.85 11.14
CA VAL A 125 0.65 -22.62 12.26
C VAL A 125 1.93 -21.96 12.77
N ARG A 126 2.78 -21.50 11.84
CA ARG A 126 4.05 -20.84 12.12
C ARG A 126 4.01 -19.38 11.69
N GLY A 127 4.91 -18.60 12.24
CA GLY A 127 5.10 -17.20 11.88
C GLY A 127 4.82 -16.24 13.03
N GLY A 128 5.55 -15.14 13.04
CA GLY A 128 5.41 -14.03 13.98
C GLY A 128 4.77 -12.81 13.31
N MET A 129 4.82 -11.68 14.00
CA MET A 129 4.30 -10.38 13.53
C MET A 129 5.03 -9.86 12.28
N THR A 130 6.22 -10.36 11.99
CA THR A 130 7.05 -10.01 10.82
C THR A 130 7.05 -11.11 9.74
N SER A 131 6.25 -12.17 9.92
CA SER A 131 6.14 -13.24 8.91
C SER A 131 5.48 -12.73 7.63
N HIS A 132 5.73 -13.42 6.52
CA HIS A 132 5.11 -13.12 5.22
C HIS A 132 3.58 -12.99 5.33
N ALA A 133 2.92 -13.96 5.99
CA ALA A 133 1.46 -13.92 6.22
C ALA A 133 1.02 -12.63 6.90
N ALA A 134 1.71 -12.25 7.99
CA ALA A 134 1.35 -11.08 8.79
C ALA A 134 1.55 -9.76 8.03
N VAL A 135 2.66 -9.64 7.31
CA VAL A 135 3.00 -8.42 6.54
C VAL A 135 2.04 -8.23 5.38
N VAL A 136 1.85 -9.28 4.58
CA VAL A 136 0.98 -9.23 3.39
C VAL A 136 -0.49 -9.02 3.80
N ALA A 137 -0.98 -9.76 4.81
CA ALA A 137 -2.35 -9.61 5.29
C ALA A 137 -2.65 -8.18 5.77
N ARG A 138 -1.72 -7.54 6.51
CA ARG A 138 -1.87 -6.14 6.92
C ARG A 138 -1.89 -5.18 5.73
N GLY A 139 -1.04 -5.43 4.74
CA GLY A 139 -1.04 -4.65 3.50
C GLY A 139 -2.36 -4.73 2.74
N MET A 140 -2.99 -5.91 2.74
CA MET A 140 -4.28 -6.18 2.10
C MET A 140 -5.49 -5.79 2.96
N GLY A 141 -5.31 -5.48 4.25
CA GLY A 141 -6.41 -5.31 5.20
C GLY A 141 -7.18 -6.59 5.50
N THR A 142 -6.59 -7.77 5.26
CA THR A 142 -7.20 -9.08 5.47
C THR A 142 -6.93 -9.56 6.89
N CYS A 143 -7.94 -10.10 7.55
CA CYS A 143 -7.80 -10.71 8.88
C CYS A 143 -6.73 -11.79 8.88
N CYS A 144 -5.82 -11.76 9.86
CA CYS A 144 -4.79 -12.80 9.98
C CYS A 144 -4.54 -13.19 11.44
N VAL A 145 -4.60 -14.48 11.68
CA VAL A 145 -4.14 -15.12 12.92
C VAL A 145 -2.93 -15.98 12.57
N SER A 146 -1.77 -15.64 13.12
CA SER A 146 -0.49 -16.28 12.79
C SER A 146 0.09 -17.02 13.99
N GLY A 147 0.92 -18.03 13.72
CA GLY A 147 1.68 -18.71 14.77
C GLY A 147 0.83 -19.50 15.76
N CYS A 148 -0.28 -20.11 15.33
CA CYS A 148 -1.08 -21.01 16.16
C CYS A 148 -0.45 -22.41 16.18
N GLY A 149 0.54 -22.62 17.05
CA GLY A 149 1.31 -23.87 17.13
C GLY A 149 0.52 -25.12 17.54
N ASP A 150 -0.71 -24.94 18.07
CA ASP A 150 -1.58 -26.04 18.48
C ASP A 150 -2.30 -26.68 17.28
N ILE A 151 -2.21 -26.09 16.09
CA ILE A 151 -2.79 -26.63 14.86
C ILE A 151 -1.88 -27.69 14.28
N ASN A 152 -2.46 -28.85 13.95
CA ASN A 152 -1.80 -29.88 13.17
C ASN A 152 -2.49 -30.03 11.80
N VAL A 153 -1.79 -29.63 10.74
CA VAL A 153 -2.30 -29.66 9.35
C VAL A 153 -1.86 -30.94 8.64
N ASP A 154 -2.81 -31.63 8.03
CA ASP A 154 -2.61 -32.78 7.14
C ASP A 154 -3.08 -32.36 5.73
N TYR A 155 -2.13 -32.01 4.86
CA TYR A 155 -2.44 -31.57 3.50
C TYR A 155 -2.98 -32.70 2.61
N ASP A 156 -2.52 -33.94 2.82
CA ASP A 156 -2.96 -35.09 2.01
C ASP A 156 -4.43 -35.37 2.23
N LYS A 157 -4.90 -35.23 3.47
CA LYS A 157 -6.31 -35.40 3.83
C LYS A 157 -7.12 -34.11 3.78
N LYS A 158 -6.49 -32.98 3.42
CA LYS A 158 -7.09 -31.65 3.43
C LYS A 158 -7.87 -31.40 4.72
N GLN A 159 -7.17 -31.51 5.87
CA GLN A 159 -7.78 -31.29 7.19
C GLN A 159 -6.74 -30.73 8.17
N PHE A 160 -7.25 -30.15 9.25
CA PHE A 160 -6.43 -29.81 10.42
C PHE A 160 -7.14 -30.16 11.72
N THR A 161 -6.39 -30.33 12.79
CA THR A 161 -6.93 -30.54 14.14
C THR A 161 -6.59 -29.37 15.04
N LEU A 162 -7.57 -28.93 15.82
CA LEU A 162 -7.43 -27.85 16.81
C LEU A 162 -8.51 -28.00 17.89
N GLY A 163 -8.15 -27.82 19.16
CA GLY A 163 -9.08 -27.92 20.27
C GLY A 163 -9.77 -29.31 20.40
N GLY A 164 -9.05 -30.35 19.98
CA GLY A 164 -9.58 -31.73 20.02
C GLY A 164 -10.58 -32.07 18.91
N LYS A 165 -10.86 -31.17 17.98
CA LYS A 165 -11.75 -31.37 16.84
C LYS A 165 -10.95 -31.35 15.53
N THR A 166 -11.50 -32.05 14.51
CA THR A 166 -10.94 -32.08 13.15
C THR A 166 -11.81 -31.25 12.23
N TYR A 167 -11.16 -30.34 11.48
CA TYR A 167 -11.77 -29.47 10.47
C TYR A 167 -11.24 -29.86 9.09
N ARG A 168 -12.14 -30.06 8.15
CA ARG A 168 -11.84 -30.46 6.77
C ARG A 168 -12.05 -29.32 5.80
N GLU A 169 -11.54 -29.46 4.59
CA GLU A 169 -11.83 -28.54 3.50
C GLU A 169 -13.34 -28.33 3.34
N GLY A 170 -13.78 -27.08 3.35
CA GLY A 170 -15.19 -26.70 3.29
C GLY A 170 -15.89 -26.51 4.64
N ASP A 171 -15.29 -26.93 5.77
CA ASP A 171 -15.84 -26.64 7.08
C ASP A 171 -15.74 -25.15 7.42
N TRP A 172 -16.72 -24.64 8.14
CA TRP A 172 -16.75 -23.24 8.54
C TRP A 172 -15.93 -22.99 9.80
N ILE A 173 -15.10 -21.96 9.75
CA ILE A 173 -14.40 -21.41 10.91
C ILE A 173 -14.48 -19.89 10.90
N SER A 174 -14.20 -19.28 12.03
CA SER A 174 -14.10 -17.83 12.17
C SER A 174 -12.81 -17.44 12.87
N LEU A 175 -12.20 -16.32 12.44
CA LEU A 175 -10.95 -15.76 12.96
C LEU A 175 -11.17 -14.36 13.50
N ASP A 176 -10.67 -14.08 14.70
CA ASP A 176 -10.56 -12.73 15.22
C ASP A 176 -9.10 -12.27 15.15
N GLY A 177 -8.77 -11.53 14.11
CA GLY A 177 -7.44 -11.01 13.90
C GLY A 177 -7.00 -9.92 14.89
N SER A 178 -7.95 -9.36 15.68
CA SER A 178 -7.65 -8.37 16.71
C SER A 178 -7.27 -9.00 18.05
N THR A 179 -7.80 -10.19 18.35
CA THR A 179 -7.54 -10.93 19.61
C THR A 179 -6.68 -12.18 19.41
N GLY A 180 -6.58 -12.68 18.18
CA GLY A 180 -5.93 -13.93 17.82
C GLY A 180 -6.79 -15.17 18.11
N CYS A 181 -8.06 -15.01 18.45
CA CYS A 181 -8.96 -16.12 18.76
C CYS A 181 -9.47 -16.80 17.49
N ILE A 182 -9.65 -18.13 17.58
CA ILE A 182 -10.15 -18.99 16.50
C ILE A 182 -11.41 -19.68 17.01
N TYR A 183 -12.45 -19.70 16.18
CA TYR A 183 -13.75 -20.30 16.48
C TYR A 183 -14.07 -21.38 15.44
N GLY A 184 -14.58 -22.53 15.90
CA GLY A 184 -14.90 -23.68 15.05
C GLY A 184 -16.30 -23.64 14.44
N GLU A 185 -16.83 -22.47 14.20
CA GLU A 185 -18.16 -22.23 13.67
C GLU A 185 -18.24 -20.95 12.84
N ALA A 186 -19.30 -20.78 12.06
CA ALA A 186 -19.57 -19.58 11.30
C ALA A 186 -20.17 -18.50 12.21
N ILE A 187 -19.43 -17.43 12.45
CA ILE A 187 -19.93 -16.25 13.16
C ILE A 187 -20.20 -15.14 12.12
N PRO A 188 -21.43 -14.60 12.06
CA PRO A 188 -21.74 -13.51 11.13
C PRO A 188 -20.82 -12.31 11.31
N THR A 189 -20.41 -11.69 10.19
CA THR A 189 -19.59 -10.50 10.16
C THR A 189 -20.34 -9.33 9.52
N THR A 190 -20.05 -8.11 9.98
CA THR A 190 -20.54 -6.86 9.39
C THR A 190 -19.33 -6.09 8.85
N ASP A 191 -19.43 -5.59 7.62
CA ASP A 191 -18.37 -4.80 7.01
C ASP A 191 -18.21 -3.46 7.71
N ALA A 192 -16.98 -2.98 7.74
CA ALA A 192 -16.66 -1.65 8.28
C ALA A 192 -17.15 -0.55 7.35
N THR A 193 -17.83 0.44 7.92
CA THR A 193 -18.28 1.62 7.17
C THR A 193 -18.02 2.89 7.98
N ILE A 194 -17.62 3.98 7.28
CA ILE A 194 -17.51 5.30 7.88
C ILE A 194 -18.88 5.99 7.76
N SER A 195 -19.76 5.74 8.71
CA SER A 195 -21.13 6.28 8.75
C SER A 195 -21.53 6.63 10.19
N GLY A 196 -22.67 7.28 10.37
CA GLY A 196 -23.19 7.67 11.68
C GLY A 196 -22.21 8.53 12.48
N ASP A 197 -21.97 8.19 13.74
CA ASP A 197 -21.07 8.93 14.63
C ASP A 197 -19.63 8.93 14.12
N PHE A 198 -19.18 7.83 13.50
CA PHE A 198 -17.86 7.77 12.90
C PHE A 198 -17.73 8.74 11.71
N GLY A 199 -18.76 8.82 10.87
CA GLY A 199 -18.80 9.78 9.75
C GLY A 199 -18.80 11.23 10.24
N ARG A 200 -19.59 11.57 11.27
CA ARG A 200 -19.60 12.89 11.89
C ARG A 200 -18.22 13.26 12.45
N PHE A 201 -17.63 12.38 13.23
CA PHE A 201 -16.30 12.56 13.81
C PHE A 201 -15.22 12.81 12.77
N MET A 202 -15.21 12.01 11.69
CA MET A 202 -14.27 12.18 10.59
C MET A 202 -14.53 13.49 9.81
N GLY A 203 -15.78 13.95 9.72
CA GLY A 203 -16.13 15.27 9.18
C GLY A 203 -15.51 16.41 9.99
N TRP A 204 -15.50 16.33 11.32
CA TRP A 204 -14.81 17.30 12.18
C TRP A 204 -13.31 17.30 11.94
N ALA A 205 -12.70 16.11 11.80
CA ALA A 205 -11.28 15.99 11.47
C ALA A 205 -10.97 16.66 10.12
N ASP A 206 -11.76 16.37 9.08
CA ASP A 206 -11.57 16.96 7.75
C ASP A 206 -11.72 18.49 7.72
N SER A 207 -12.57 19.05 8.58
CA SER A 207 -12.79 20.51 8.64
C SER A 207 -11.57 21.30 9.11
N VAL A 208 -10.65 20.67 9.84
CA VAL A 208 -9.50 21.34 10.47
C VAL A 208 -8.15 20.97 9.86
N ARG A 209 -8.02 19.80 9.22
CA ARG A 209 -6.75 19.39 8.63
C ARG A 209 -6.34 20.28 7.45
N ARG A 210 -5.04 20.41 7.23
CA ARG A 210 -4.43 21.10 6.09
C ARG A 210 -3.83 20.12 5.08
N LEU A 211 -3.23 19.03 5.55
CA LEU A 211 -2.77 17.95 4.70
C LEU A 211 -3.95 17.28 4.00
N LYS A 212 -3.86 17.13 2.70
CA LYS A 212 -4.69 16.18 1.96
C LYS A 212 -4.25 14.77 2.28
N VAL A 213 -5.16 13.83 2.20
CA VAL A 213 -4.85 12.41 2.40
C VAL A 213 -5.19 11.65 1.13
N PHE A 214 -4.15 11.14 0.50
CA PHE A 214 -4.19 10.31 -0.70
C PHE A 214 -3.94 8.86 -0.32
N THR A 215 -4.14 7.98 -1.29
CA THR A 215 -3.87 6.55 -1.13
C THR A 215 -2.81 6.05 -2.10
N ASN A 216 -2.16 4.94 -1.72
CA ASN A 216 -1.36 4.11 -2.61
C ASN A 216 -2.28 2.98 -3.09
N ALA A 217 -2.58 2.95 -4.38
CA ALA A 217 -3.46 1.93 -4.98
C ALA A 217 -3.08 1.69 -6.43
N ASP A 218 -3.06 0.43 -6.82
CA ASP A 218 -2.59 -0.03 -8.12
C ASP A 218 -3.69 -0.77 -8.91
N ASN A 219 -4.89 -0.89 -8.33
CA ASN A 219 -6.06 -1.52 -8.94
C ASN A 219 -7.37 -0.81 -8.54
N PRO A 220 -8.44 -0.96 -9.33
CA PRO A 220 -9.71 -0.27 -9.10
C PRO A 220 -10.39 -0.62 -7.77
N ARG A 221 -10.24 -1.85 -7.29
CA ARG A 221 -10.84 -2.29 -6.02
C ARG A 221 -10.26 -1.52 -4.84
N ASP A 222 -8.95 -1.46 -4.75
CA ASP A 222 -8.25 -0.79 -3.66
C ASP A 222 -8.45 0.73 -3.74
N ALA A 223 -8.47 1.29 -4.96
CA ALA A 223 -8.80 2.69 -5.19
C ALA A 223 -10.23 3.02 -4.69
N LYS A 224 -11.21 2.14 -4.99
CA LYS A 224 -12.59 2.32 -4.52
C LYS A 224 -12.70 2.27 -3.00
N HIS A 225 -12.06 1.30 -2.34
CA HIS A 225 -12.02 1.22 -0.88
C HIS A 225 -11.42 2.49 -0.26
N ALA A 226 -10.33 2.98 -0.83
CA ALA A 226 -9.71 4.21 -0.34
C ALA A 226 -10.62 5.43 -0.49
N VAL A 227 -11.31 5.56 -1.62
CA VAL A 227 -12.30 6.64 -1.84
C VAL A 227 -13.43 6.53 -0.82
N ASP A 228 -13.94 5.35 -0.53
CA ASP A 228 -14.98 5.12 0.48
C ASP A 228 -14.48 5.47 1.89
N PHE A 229 -13.19 5.34 2.16
CA PHE A 229 -12.54 5.79 3.39
C PHE A 229 -12.14 7.27 3.39
N GLY A 230 -12.43 8.00 2.32
CA GLY A 230 -12.24 9.44 2.21
C GLY A 230 -10.91 9.88 1.60
N ALA A 231 -10.25 9.02 0.80
CA ALA A 231 -9.07 9.43 0.05
C ALA A 231 -9.43 10.49 -1.00
N GLU A 232 -8.59 11.51 -1.10
CA GLU A 232 -8.78 12.67 -1.99
C GLU A 232 -7.99 12.52 -3.31
N GLY A 233 -7.22 11.46 -3.46
CA GLY A 233 -6.42 11.17 -4.64
C GLY A 233 -5.60 9.90 -4.48
N ILE A 234 -4.86 9.55 -5.52
CA ILE A 234 -3.81 8.52 -5.48
C ILE A 234 -2.45 9.22 -5.55
N GLY A 235 -1.65 9.09 -4.48
CA GLY A 235 -0.30 9.62 -4.43
C GLY A 235 0.76 8.69 -5.01
N LEU A 236 0.43 7.40 -5.14
CA LEU A 236 1.29 6.41 -5.76
C LEU A 236 0.45 5.30 -6.39
N CYS A 237 0.54 5.17 -7.71
CA CYS A 237 0.13 4.02 -8.49
C CYS A 237 1.40 3.38 -9.07
N ARG A 238 1.70 2.15 -8.64
CA ARG A 238 2.88 1.37 -9.09
C ARG A 238 2.51 0.58 -10.33
N THR A 239 3.14 0.89 -11.45
CA THR A 239 2.82 0.27 -12.74
C THR A 239 3.33 -1.16 -12.86
N GLU A 240 4.37 -1.52 -12.13
CA GLU A 240 4.92 -2.88 -12.11
C GLU A 240 3.92 -3.94 -11.63
N HIS A 241 3.04 -3.60 -10.69
CA HIS A 241 2.05 -4.55 -10.18
C HIS A 241 1.02 -4.95 -11.25
N MET A 242 0.85 -4.12 -12.28
CA MET A 242 -0.04 -4.41 -13.40
C MET A 242 0.55 -5.41 -14.40
N PHE A 243 1.84 -5.76 -14.29
CA PHE A 243 2.53 -6.62 -15.26
C PHE A 243 2.44 -8.11 -14.97
N PHE A 244 2.03 -8.51 -13.76
CA PHE A 244 2.05 -9.90 -13.34
C PHE A 244 0.79 -10.70 -13.70
N GLU A 245 -0.29 -10.08 -14.13
CA GLU A 245 -1.55 -10.75 -14.37
C GLU A 245 -1.63 -11.42 -15.76
N GLY A 246 -2.00 -12.71 -15.80
CA GLY A 246 -2.35 -13.43 -17.02
C GLY A 246 -1.28 -13.39 -18.12
N ASP A 247 -1.69 -13.11 -19.34
CA ASP A 247 -0.79 -13.08 -20.52
C ASP A 247 0.16 -11.87 -20.56
N ARG A 248 0.00 -10.91 -19.65
CA ARG A 248 0.79 -9.68 -19.61
C ARG A 248 2.25 -9.97 -19.29
N ILE A 249 2.50 -10.85 -18.32
CA ILE A 249 3.86 -11.22 -17.91
C ILE A 249 4.67 -11.81 -19.06
N LYS A 250 4.02 -12.53 -19.98
CA LYS A 250 4.66 -13.05 -21.19
C LYS A 250 5.20 -11.92 -22.07
N ALA A 251 4.38 -10.91 -22.36
CA ALA A 251 4.81 -9.76 -23.17
C ALA A 251 5.92 -8.95 -22.47
N VAL A 252 5.88 -8.84 -21.13
CA VAL A 252 6.95 -8.20 -20.34
C VAL A 252 8.25 -9.00 -20.47
N ARG A 253 8.19 -10.32 -20.38
CA ARG A 253 9.36 -11.18 -20.58
C ARG A 253 9.92 -11.10 -21.99
N GLU A 254 9.07 -11.05 -23.02
CA GLU A 254 9.48 -10.79 -24.40
C GLU A 254 10.23 -9.45 -24.52
N MET A 255 9.73 -8.41 -23.88
CA MET A 255 10.39 -7.09 -23.83
C MET A 255 11.78 -7.15 -23.18
N ILE A 256 11.91 -7.90 -22.08
CA ILE A 256 13.16 -8.03 -21.33
C ILE A 256 14.23 -8.78 -22.13
N VAL A 257 13.85 -9.86 -22.83
CA VAL A 257 14.80 -10.66 -23.62
C VAL A 257 15.07 -10.11 -25.01
N ALA A 258 14.39 -9.04 -25.41
CA ALA A 258 14.56 -8.40 -26.71
C ALA A 258 15.98 -7.86 -26.88
N ARG A 259 16.64 -8.27 -27.98
CA ARG A 259 18.04 -7.89 -28.29
C ARG A 259 18.14 -6.62 -29.16
N THR A 260 17.04 -6.19 -29.75
CA THR A 260 16.98 -4.97 -30.57
C THR A 260 15.85 -4.04 -30.11
N VAL A 261 15.95 -2.77 -30.48
CA VAL A 261 14.93 -1.76 -30.18
C VAL A 261 13.60 -2.14 -30.85
N GLU A 262 13.64 -2.64 -32.09
CA GLU A 262 12.46 -3.05 -32.85
C GLU A 262 11.73 -4.20 -32.15
N ALA A 263 12.47 -5.22 -31.70
CA ALA A 263 11.89 -6.36 -30.98
C ALA A 263 11.29 -5.91 -29.64
N ARG A 264 11.96 -4.98 -28.93
CA ARG A 264 11.45 -4.43 -27.67
C ARG A 264 10.19 -3.60 -27.92
N ARG A 265 10.14 -2.76 -28.94
CA ARG A 265 8.94 -2.01 -29.32
C ARG A 265 7.79 -2.93 -29.69
N ALA A 266 8.04 -4.03 -30.37
CA ALA A 266 7.02 -5.02 -30.70
C ALA A 266 6.42 -5.68 -29.44
N ALA A 267 7.25 -5.99 -28.44
CA ALA A 267 6.78 -6.52 -27.16
C ALA A 267 6.00 -5.46 -26.36
N LEU A 268 6.49 -4.23 -26.31
CA LEU A 268 5.83 -3.10 -25.67
C LEU A 268 4.46 -2.78 -26.27
N ALA A 269 4.31 -2.93 -27.59
CA ALA A 269 3.03 -2.76 -28.26
C ALA A 269 1.97 -3.78 -27.83
N LYS A 270 2.38 -4.94 -27.31
CA LYS A 270 1.47 -5.92 -26.71
C LYS A 270 1.06 -5.53 -25.27
N ILE A 271 1.94 -4.84 -24.55
CA ILE A 271 1.72 -4.41 -23.15
C ILE A 271 0.83 -3.15 -23.11
N GLU A 272 1.01 -2.22 -24.03
CA GLU A 272 0.34 -0.92 -24.07
C GLU A 272 -1.18 -1.01 -23.87
N PRO A 273 -1.94 -1.86 -24.60
CA PRO A 273 -3.40 -1.93 -24.43
C PRO A 273 -3.83 -2.38 -23.03
N TYR A 274 -3.05 -3.25 -22.39
CA TYR A 274 -3.34 -3.67 -21.01
C TYR A 274 -3.16 -2.52 -20.03
N GLN A 275 -2.04 -1.80 -20.12
CA GLN A 275 -1.80 -0.64 -19.27
C GLN A 275 -2.80 0.49 -19.53
N GLU A 276 -3.15 0.75 -20.78
CA GLU A 276 -4.20 1.72 -21.14
C GLU A 276 -5.52 1.37 -20.46
N GLY A 277 -5.95 0.10 -20.54
CA GLY A 277 -7.17 -0.39 -19.88
C GLY A 277 -7.13 -0.27 -18.36
N ASP A 278 -5.99 -0.59 -17.74
CA ASP A 278 -5.80 -0.48 -16.30
C ASP A 278 -5.88 0.98 -15.82
N PHE A 279 -5.18 1.89 -16.49
CA PHE A 279 -5.22 3.30 -16.15
C PHE A 279 -6.60 3.90 -16.38
N GLU A 280 -7.28 3.53 -17.44
CA GLU A 280 -8.66 3.96 -17.68
C GLU A 280 -9.59 3.51 -16.56
N ALA A 281 -9.53 2.24 -16.15
CA ALA A 281 -10.32 1.71 -15.05
C ALA A 281 -10.04 2.46 -13.73
N MET A 282 -8.78 2.79 -13.46
CA MET A 282 -8.39 3.59 -12.31
C MET A 282 -8.95 5.02 -12.38
N TYR A 283 -8.84 5.70 -13.51
CA TYR A 283 -9.40 7.04 -13.72
C TYR A 283 -10.93 7.05 -13.56
N MET A 284 -11.62 6.01 -14.02
CA MET A 284 -13.08 5.90 -13.85
C MET A 284 -13.48 5.82 -12.38
N VAL A 285 -12.69 5.16 -11.53
CA VAL A 285 -12.94 5.12 -10.09
C VAL A 285 -12.61 6.46 -9.42
N MET A 286 -11.49 7.07 -9.82
CA MET A 286 -11.01 8.30 -9.19
C MET A 286 -11.81 9.54 -9.61
N GLY A 287 -12.41 9.55 -10.78
CA GLY A 287 -13.13 10.72 -11.30
C GLY A 287 -12.22 11.94 -11.43
N GLU A 288 -12.58 13.04 -10.81
CA GLU A 288 -11.81 14.31 -10.81
C GLU A 288 -10.61 14.30 -9.84
N ARG A 289 -10.47 13.26 -9.02
CA ARG A 289 -9.40 13.18 -8.03
C ARG A 289 -8.06 12.94 -8.72
N PRO A 290 -6.97 13.60 -8.29
CA PRO A 290 -5.66 13.41 -8.89
C PRO A 290 -5.16 11.97 -8.69
N MET A 291 -4.46 11.48 -9.70
CA MET A 291 -3.79 10.18 -9.65
C MET A 291 -2.35 10.33 -10.16
N THR A 292 -1.38 10.02 -9.28
CA THR A 292 0.04 10.01 -9.61
C THR A 292 0.48 8.62 -10.00
N ILE A 293 0.93 8.48 -11.24
CA ILE A 293 1.37 7.22 -11.83
C ILE A 293 2.89 7.19 -11.84
N ARG A 294 3.47 6.24 -11.11
CA ARG A 294 4.92 6.01 -11.13
C ARG A 294 5.29 5.10 -12.29
N TYR A 295 6.24 5.53 -13.12
CA TYR A 295 6.77 4.68 -14.17
C TYR A 295 7.57 3.52 -13.61
N LEU A 296 7.83 2.52 -14.46
CA LEU A 296 8.47 1.26 -14.11
C LEU A 296 9.72 1.48 -13.23
N ASP A 297 9.72 0.88 -12.06
CA ASP A 297 10.77 1.07 -11.05
C ASP A 297 11.66 -0.17 -10.82
N PRO A 298 11.13 -1.40 -10.67
CA PRO A 298 11.97 -2.55 -10.34
C PRO A 298 12.96 -2.92 -11.43
N PRO A 299 14.09 -3.55 -11.07
CA PRO A 299 15.00 -4.15 -12.04
C PRO A 299 14.32 -5.23 -12.87
N LEU A 300 14.72 -5.38 -14.13
CA LEU A 300 14.06 -6.28 -15.07
C LEU A 300 14.14 -7.76 -14.68
N HIS A 301 15.18 -8.18 -13.95
CA HIS A 301 15.30 -9.58 -13.52
C HIS A 301 14.19 -10.04 -12.58
N GLU A 302 13.50 -9.13 -11.87
CA GLU A 302 12.39 -9.47 -10.98
C GLU A 302 11.19 -10.07 -11.72
N PHE A 303 11.05 -9.80 -13.02
CA PHE A 303 9.99 -10.36 -13.86
C PHE A 303 10.34 -11.71 -14.49
N LEU A 304 11.58 -12.18 -14.29
CA LEU A 304 12.06 -13.44 -14.84
C LEU A 304 12.02 -14.55 -13.78
N PRO A 305 11.76 -15.80 -14.19
CA PRO A 305 11.72 -16.91 -13.25
C PRO A 305 13.11 -17.22 -12.69
N THR A 306 13.14 -17.70 -11.45
CA THR A 306 14.37 -18.13 -10.78
C THR A 306 14.51 -19.66 -10.71
N LYS A 307 13.39 -20.40 -10.77
CA LYS A 307 13.36 -21.86 -10.71
C LYS A 307 13.58 -22.46 -12.11
N GLU A 308 14.32 -23.55 -12.19
CA GLU A 308 14.62 -24.20 -13.45
C GLU A 308 13.38 -24.74 -14.16
N GLU A 309 12.41 -25.23 -13.40
CA GLU A 309 11.12 -25.73 -13.90
C GLU A 309 10.37 -24.64 -14.65
N ASP A 310 10.26 -23.44 -14.06
CA ASP A 310 9.59 -22.29 -14.63
C ASP A 310 10.37 -21.75 -15.87
N ILE A 311 11.71 -21.83 -15.85
CA ILE A 311 12.54 -21.46 -17.01
C ILE A 311 12.24 -22.38 -18.20
N VAL A 312 12.16 -23.71 -17.97
CA VAL A 312 11.85 -24.69 -19.00
C VAL A 312 10.44 -24.48 -19.57
N GLU A 313 9.49 -24.10 -18.74
CA GLU A 313 8.11 -23.86 -19.18
C GLU A 313 8.01 -22.69 -20.16
N ILE A 314 8.68 -21.57 -19.88
CA ILE A 314 8.53 -20.34 -20.65
C ILE A 314 9.42 -20.23 -21.90
N VAL A 315 10.47 -21.05 -22.05
CA VAL A 315 11.39 -20.94 -23.21
C VAL A 315 10.70 -21.15 -24.55
N GLY A 316 9.70 -22.03 -24.59
CA GLY A 316 8.90 -22.26 -25.80
C GLY A 316 8.10 -21.02 -26.22
N GLU A 317 7.64 -20.26 -25.24
CA GLU A 317 6.89 -19.01 -25.47
C GLU A 317 7.79 -17.87 -25.94
N LEU A 318 9.05 -17.85 -25.47
CA LEU A 318 10.03 -16.81 -25.81
C LEU A 318 10.85 -17.11 -27.08
N ASN A 319 10.64 -18.28 -27.73
CA ASN A 319 11.44 -18.76 -28.85
C ASN A 319 12.95 -18.77 -28.55
N MET A 320 13.34 -19.19 -27.35
CA MET A 320 14.72 -19.28 -26.89
C MET A 320 15.03 -20.68 -26.41
N SER A 321 16.31 -21.02 -26.35
CA SER A 321 16.76 -22.21 -25.62
C SER A 321 16.85 -21.94 -24.11
N VAL A 322 16.85 -23.01 -23.31
CA VAL A 322 17.03 -22.92 -21.85
C VAL A 322 18.36 -22.22 -21.52
N ASP A 323 19.44 -22.57 -22.23
CA ASP A 323 20.76 -22.00 -22.00
C ASP A 323 20.81 -20.49 -22.34
N GLU A 324 20.14 -20.08 -23.44
CA GLU A 324 20.03 -18.66 -23.79
C GLU A 324 19.26 -17.87 -22.74
N LEU A 325 18.14 -18.39 -22.23
CA LEU A 325 17.36 -17.70 -21.20
C LEU A 325 18.13 -17.63 -19.87
N LYS A 326 18.79 -18.73 -19.47
CA LYS A 326 19.69 -18.74 -18.29
C LYS A 326 20.80 -17.70 -18.42
N ALA A 327 21.40 -17.55 -19.60
CA ALA A 327 22.42 -16.53 -19.85
C ALA A 327 21.86 -15.10 -19.71
N VAL A 328 20.65 -14.83 -20.21
CA VAL A 328 19.98 -13.53 -20.02
C VAL A 328 19.71 -13.28 -18.55
N ILE A 329 19.12 -14.23 -17.83
CA ILE A 329 18.85 -14.11 -16.38
C ILE A 329 20.15 -13.81 -15.62
N ALA A 330 21.22 -14.57 -15.90
CA ALA A 330 22.51 -14.35 -15.27
C ALA A 330 23.11 -12.96 -15.58
N SER A 331 22.92 -12.45 -16.80
CA SER A 331 23.42 -11.13 -17.20
C SER A 331 22.65 -9.97 -16.54
N LEU A 332 21.39 -10.19 -16.17
CA LEU A 332 20.53 -9.20 -15.52
C LEU A 332 20.58 -9.27 -13.99
N HIS A 333 21.15 -10.37 -13.45
CA HIS A 333 21.26 -10.54 -12.01
C HIS A 333 22.17 -9.48 -11.40
N GLU A 334 21.67 -8.81 -10.37
CA GLU A 334 22.38 -7.74 -9.67
C GLU A 334 22.71 -8.17 -8.23
N PHE A 335 23.93 -7.82 -7.76
CA PHE A 335 24.33 -8.08 -6.38
C PHE A 335 23.57 -7.22 -5.38
N ASN A 336 23.19 -6.02 -5.80
CA ASN A 336 22.39 -5.09 -5.01
C ASN A 336 21.30 -4.44 -5.89
N PRO A 337 20.13 -5.09 -6.03
CA PRO A 337 19.05 -4.61 -6.87
C PRO A 337 18.54 -3.21 -6.50
N MET A 338 18.57 -2.85 -5.20
CA MET A 338 18.15 -1.54 -4.73
C MET A 338 18.96 -0.38 -5.35
N MET A 339 20.25 -0.60 -5.60
CA MET A 339 21.17 0.38 -6.18
C MET A 339 21.51 0.09 -7.66
N GLY A 340 20.78 -0.80 -8.30
CA GLY A 340 21.08 -1.33 -9.62
C GLY A 340 20.40 -0.60 -10.77
N HIS A 341 20.21 -1.36 -11.86
CA HIS A 341 19.61 -0.88 -13.12
C HIS A 341 18.08 -0.91 -13.04
N ARG A 342 17.53 0.10 -12.43
CA ARG A 342 16.08 0.26 -12.18
C ARG A 342 15.63 1.72 -12.36
N GLY A 343 14.32 1.96 -12.31
CA GLY A 343 13.74 3.30 -12.30
C GLY A 343 14.12 4.15 -13.51
N CYS A 344 14.48 5.40 -13.29
CA CYS A 344 14.90 6.30 -14.36
C CYS A 344 16.12 5.79 -15.14
N ARG A 345 16.98 4.97 -14.53
CA ARG A 345 18.14 4.37 -15.19
C ARG A 345 17.71 3.41 -16.30
N LEU A 346 16.61 2.64 -16.10
CA LEU A 346 15.99 1.85 -17.16
C LEU A 346 15.41 2.73 -18.26
N ALA A 347 14.73 3.81 -17.91
CA ALA A 347 14.16 4.74 -18.88
C ALA A 347 15.22 5.46 -19.71
N VAL A 348 16.41 5.70 -19.15
CA VAL A 348 17.55 6.23 -19.89
C VAL A 348 18.13 5.20 -20.86
N SER A 349 18.30 3.95 -20.42
CA SER A 349 18.84 2.85 -21.23
C SER A 349 17.87 2.34 -22.29
N PHE A 350 16.56 2.33 -21.97
CA PHE A 350 15.48 1.82 -22.80
C PHE A 350 14.33 2.85 -22.88
N PRO A 351 14.53 3.97 -23.56
CA PRO A 351 13.59 5.09 -23.60
C PRO A 351 12.21 4.73 -24.15
N GLU A 352 12.13 3.69 -24.98
CA GLU A 352 10.87 3.16 -25.53
C GLU A 352 9.90 2.66 -24.43
N ILE A 353 10.38 2.29 -23.26
CA ILE A 353 9.53 1.92 -22.11
C ILE A 353 8.75 3.14 -21.62
N ALA A 354 9.44 4.27 -21.42
CA ALA A 354 8.81 5.52 -21.01
C ALA A 354 7.84 6.05 -22.08
N GLU A 355 8.18 5.91 -23.35
CA GLU A 355 7.31 6.26 -24.48
C GLU A 355 6.01 5.44 -24.46
N MET A 356 6.10 4.12 -24.24
CA MET A 356 4.93 3.24 -24.15
C MET A 356 4.06 3.59 -22.94
N GLN A 357 4.66 3.77 -21.76
CA GLN A 357 3.89 4.10 -20.56
C GLN A 357 3.19 5.46 -20.68
N THR A 358 3.85 6.45 -21.26
CA THR A 358 3.24 7.76 -21.54
C THR A 358 2.07 7.63 -22.52
N THR A 359 2.23 6.83 -23.55
CA THR A 359 1.16 6.56 -24.53
C THR A 359 -0.06 5.95 -23.85
N ALA A 360 0.13 4.93 -23.00
CA ALA A 360 -0.95 4.28 -22.26
C ALA A 360 -1.66 5.26 -21.30
N VAL A 361 -0.89 6.06 -20.54
CA VAL A 361 -1.45 7.05 -19.59
C VAL A 361 -2.29 8.10 -20.31
N ILE A 362 -1.76 8.70 -21.37
CA ILE A 362 -2.46 9.80 -22.08
C ILE A 362 -3.69 9.28 -22.81
N LYS A 363 -3.63 8.15 -23.51
CA LYS A 363 -4.79 7.53 -24.16
C LYS A 363 -5.88 7.18 -23.15
N ALA A 364 -5.51 6.57 -22.03
CA ALA A 364 -6.44 6.24 -20.95
C ALA A 364 -7.10 7.49 -20.36
N ALA A 365 -6.33 8.55 -20.10
CA ALA A 365 -6.84 9.80 -19.59
C ALA A 365 -7.81 10.48 -20.58
N ILE A 366 -7.51 10.47 -21.87
CA ILE A 366 -8.41 11.01 -22.91
C ILE A 366 -9.71 10.20 -22.97
N SER A 367 -9.61 8.87 -22.98
CA SER A 367 -10.79 7.98 -23.01
C SER A 367 -11.67 8.18 -21.77
N ALA A 368 -11.07 8.16 -20.58
CA ALA A 368 -11.78 8.37 -19.32
C ALA A 368 -12.39 9.77 -19.24
N SER A 369 -11.69 10.81 -19.69
CA SER A 369 -12.21 12.19 -19.72
C SER A 369 -13.49 12.29 -20.56
N LYS A 370 -13.54 11.64 -21.72
CA LYS A 370 -14.73 11.60 -22.57
C LYS A 370 -15.90 10.90 -21.87
N LYS A 371 -15.63 9.80 -21.17
CA LYS A 371 -16.66 9.02 -20.45
C LYS A 371 -17.18 9.75 -19.21
N LEU A 372 -16.32 10.46 -18.49
CA LEU A 372 -16.66 11.20 -17.27
C LEU A 372 -17.27 12.58 -17.57
N GLY A 373 -17.05 13.12 -18.76
CA GLY A 373 -17.48 14.48 -19.11
C GLY A 373 -16.65 15.60 -18.45
N THR A 374 -15.46 15.26 -17.93
CA THR A 374 -14.53 16.22 -17.32
C THR A 374 -13.10 15.90 -17.76
N MET A 375 -12.24 16.92 -17.89
CA MET A 375 -10.86 16.73 -18.33
C MET A 375 -9.97 16.31 -17.17
N ILE A 376 -9.35 15.13 -17.28
CA ILE A 376 -8.38 14.60 -16.33
C ILE A 376 -7.03 15.27 -16.58
N THR A 377 -6.31 15.56 -15.49
CA THR A 377 -4.91 16.00 -15.53
C THR A 377 -4.03 14.86 -15.03
N PRO A 378 -3.35 14.10 -15.92
CA PRO A 378 -2.44 13.04 -15.52
C PRO A 378 -1.24 13.58 -14.73
N HIS A 379 -0.86 12.90 -13.66
CA HIS A 379 0.37 13.17 -12.91
C HIS A 379 1.33 12.00 -13.12
N ILE A 380 2.44 12.28 -13.77
CA ILE A 380 3.46 11.29 -14.14
C ILE A 380 4.67 11.47 -13.23
N MET A 381 5.09 10.39 -12.59
CA MET A 381 6.19 10.41 -11.63
C MET A 381 7.34 9.53 -12.08
N ILE A 382 8.52 10.12 -12.23
CA ILE A 382 9.75 9.44 -12.59
C ILE A 382 10.49 9.01 -11.32
N PRO A 383 10.70 7.69 -11.09
CA PRO A 383 11.35 7.18 -9.89
C PRO A 383 12.88 7.26 -9.97
N LEU A 384 13.53 7.20 -8.82
CA LEU A 384 14.97 6.95 -8.63
C LEU A 384 15.89 8.05 -9.22
N VAL A 385 15.40 9.26 -9.40
CA VAL A 385 16.18 10.37 -9.91
C VAL A 385 17.22 10.81 -8.87
N GLY A 386 18.48 10.88 -9.26
CA GLY A 386 19.59 11.39 -8.46
C GLY A 386 20.26 12.62 -9.05
N GLU A 387 20.03 12.89 -10.34
CA GLU A 387 20.60 13.99 -11.09
C GLU A 387 19.52 14.66 -11.95
N VAL A 388 19.49 15.99 -12.02
CA VAL A 388 18.49 16.73 -12.79
C VAL A 388 18.47 16.34 -14.28
N LYS A 389 19.61 15.98 -14.84
CA LYS A 389 19.71 15.54 -16.24
C LYS A 389 19.04 14.21 -16.52
N GLU A 390 18.98 13.31 -15.53
CA GLU A 390 18.20 12.06 -15.64
C GLU A 390 16.71 12.40 -15.79
N LEU A 391 16.19 13.27 -14.91
CA LEU A 391 14.80 13.71 -14.98
C LEU A 391 14.50 14.40 -16.30
N LYS A 392 15.36 15.32 -16.72
CA LYS A 392 15.19 16.05 -17.98
C LYS A 392 15.15 15.11 -19.17
N PHE A 393 16.05 14.13 -19.24
CA PHE A 393 16.11 13.17 -20.34
C PHE A 393 14.78 12.39 -20.46
N VAL A 394 14.28 11.85 -19.36
CA VAL A 394 13.03 11.07 -19.36
C VAL A 394 11.82 11.99 -19.59
N LYS A 395 11.80 13.16 -18.96
CA LYS A 395 10.74 14.16 -19.15
C LYS A 395 10.60 14.60 -20.61
N ASP A 396 11.71 14.82 -21.32
CA ASP A 396 11.68 15.20 -22.74
C ASP A 396 10.94 14.14 -23.58
N ILE A 397 11.14 12.84 -23.30
CA ILE A 397 10.41 11.74 -23.95
C ILE A 397 8.92 11.79 -23.60
N VAL A 398 8.61 12.00 -22.32
CA VAL A 398 7.22 12.09 -21.83
C VAL A 398 6.49 13.24 -22.51
N VAL A 399 7.10 14.43 -22.53
CA VAL A 399 6.51 15.65 -23.11
C VAL A 399 6.29 15.48 -24.61
N GLU A 400 7.29 15.00 -25.36
CA GLU A 400 7.17 14.77 -26.79
C GLU A 400 6.03 13.81 -27.11
N THR A 401 5.94 12.69 -26.38
CA THR A 401 4.90 11.68 -26.58
C THR A 401 3.51 12.20 -26.18
N ALA A 402 3.39 12.84 -25.02
CA ALA A 402 2.14 13.37 -24.52
C ALA A 402 1.58 14.49 -25.42
N ASP A 403 2.40 15.47 -25.76
CA ASP A 403 1.98 16.60 -26.59
C ASP A 403 1.51 16.16 -27.96
N LYS A 404 2.19 15.18 -28.58
CA LYS A 404 1.77 14.58 -29.85
C LYS A 404 0.39 13.95 -29.73
N LEU A 405 0.17 13.10 -28.75
CA LEU A 405 -1.11 12.38 -28.57
C LEU A 405 -2.27 13.33 -28.25
N ILE A 406 -2.02 14.34 -27.42
CA ILE A 406 -3.01 15.35 -27.05
C ILE A 406 -3.41 16.17 -28.29
N ALA A 407 -2.43 16.58 -29.11
CA ALA A 407 -2.69 17.30 -30.35
C ALA A 407 -3.45 16.45 -31.38
N GLU A 408 -3.09 15.17 -31.57
CA GLU A 408 -3.77 14.23 -32.44
C GLU A 408 -5.23 13.99 -32.01
N ALA A 409 -5.49 13.95 -30.70
CA ALA A 409 -6.83 13.79 -30.17
C ALA A 409 -7.68 15.09 -30.23
N GLY A 410 -7.06 16.24 -30.47
CA GLY A 410 -7.74 17.54 -30.54
C GLY A 410 -8.38 17.98 -29.23
N VAL A 411 -7.76 17.62 -28.09
CA VAL A 411 -8.25 17.96 -26.73
C VAL A 411 -7.32 18.96 -26.04
N ASP A 412 -7.86 19.72 -25.09
CA ASP A 412 -7.08 20.63 -24.23
C ASP A 412 -6.80 19.92 -22.90
N MET A 413 -5.85 19.00 -22.89
CA MET A 413 -5.44 18.25 -21.71
C MET A 413 -4.12 18.80 -21.18
N LYS A 414 -4.11 19.05 -19.86
CA LYS A 414 -2.89 19.36 -19.11
C LYS A 414 -2.39 18.09 -18.40
N TYR A 415 -1.10 18.04 -18.17
CA TYR A 415 -0.46 16.97 -17.39
C TYR A 415 0.71 17.53 -16.60
N GLU A 416 1.14 16.83 -15.57
CA GLU A 416 2.29 17.18 -14.75
C GLU A 416 3.33 16.07 -14.79
N VAL A 417 4.61 16.46 -14.80
CA VAL A 417 5.74 15.52 -14.70
C VAL A 417 6.57 15.87 -13.49
N GLY A 418 6.53 15.02 -12.51
CA GLY A 418 7.31 15.16 -11.28
C GLY A 418 8.22 13.98 -11.03
N THR A 419 8.82 13.97 -9.88
CA THR A 419 9.77 12.92 -9.49
C THR A 419 9.56 12.45 -8.06
N MET A 420 10.00 11.22 -7.81
CA MET A 420 10.15 10.69 -6.46
C MET A 420 11.51 11.15 -5.90
N ILE A 421 11.50 11.80 -4.75
CA ILE A 421 12.72 12.08 -4.00
C ILE A 421 12.95 10.93 -3.03
N GLU A 422 13.85 10.06 -3.38
CA GLU A 422 14.14 8.83 -2.65
C GLU A 422 15.63 8.50 -2.57
N ILE A 423 16.47 9.28 -3.27
CA ILE A 423 17.92 9.21 -3.21
C ILE A 423 18.44 10.41 -2.41
N PRO A 424 19.32 10.21 -1.41
CA PRO A 424 19.87 11.31 -0.62
C PRO A 424 20.49 12.43 -1.47
N ARG A 425 21.18 12.10 -2.58
CA ARG A 425 21.71 13.10 -3.49
C ARG A 425 20.62 13.98 -4.09
N ALA A 426 19.47 13.40 -4.47
CA ALA A 426 18.34 14.18 -4.98
C ALA A 426 17.81 15.17 -3.93
N ALA A 427 17.75 14.75 -2.67
CA ALA A 427 17.35 15.62 -1.57
C ALA A 427 18.31 16.81 -1.39
N LEU A 428 19.61 16.58 -1.54
CA LEU A 428 20.65 17.60 -1.41
C LEU A 428 20.69 18.59 -2.60
N THR A 429 20.22 18.19 -3.78
CA THR A 429 20.19 18.98 -5.01
C THR A 429 18.77 19.27 -5.48
N ALA A 430 17.83 19.36 -4.54
CA ALA A 430 16.42 19.51 -4.84
C ALA A 430 16.07 20.84 -5.54
N ASP A 431 16.85 21.89 -5.34
CA ASP A 431 16.75 23.14 -6.07
C ASP A 431 17.00 22.97 -7.58
N GLU A 432 18.01 22.18 -7.95
CA GLU A 432 18.28 21.88 -9.36
C GLU A 432 17.17 20.99 -9.96
N ILE A 433 16.76 19.95 -9.25
CA ILE A 433 15.71 19.03 -9.70
C ILE A 433 14.36 19.75 -9.87
N ALA A 434 14.05 20.72 -9.01
CA ALA A 434 12.83 21.51 -9.08
C ALA A 434 12.74 22.40 -10.33
N THR A 435 13.85 22.63 -11.05
CA THR A 435 13.82 23.33 -12.35
C THR A 435 13.03 22.53 -13.40
N GLU A 436 13.04 21.19 -13.28
CA GLU A 436 12.37 20.28 -14.22
C GLU A 436 11.11 19.62 -13.66
N ALA A 437 11.01 19.43 -12.34
CA ALA A 437 9.87 18.74 -11.72
C ALA A 437 8.70 19.68 -11.42
N ASP A 438 7.49 19.26 -11.74
CA ASP A 438 6.25 19.97 -11.37
C ASP A 438 5.84 19.67 -9.92
N PHE A 439 6.24 18.50 -9.40
CA PHE A 439 6.02 18.09 -8.01
C PHE A 439 7.12 17.14 -7.53
N PHE A 440 7.26 17.04 -6.19
CA PHE A 440 8.05 16.02 -5.51
C PHE A 440 7.13 15.09 -4.71
N SER A 441 7.43 13.81 -4.74
CA SER A 441 6.88 12.82 -3.83
C SER A 441 8.02 12.12 -3.11
N PHE A 442 8.03 12.18 -1.77
CA PHE A 442 9.09 11.54 -0.99
C PHE A 442 8.85 10.04 -0.89
N GLY A 443 9.70 9.24 -1.53
CA GLY A 443 9.74 7.79 -1.44
C GLY A 443 10.53 7.35 -0.21
N THR A 444 9.92 7.43 0.96
CA THR A 444 10.63 7.29 2.23
C THR A 444 11.14 5.89 2.52
N ASN A 445 10.65 4.86 1.84
CA ASN A 445 11.21 3.51 1.97
C ASN A 445 12.65 3.48 1.47
N ASP A 446 12.88 3.87 0.22
CA ASP A 446 14.22 3.91 -0.37
C ASP A 446 15.10 5.02 0.24
N LEU A 447 14.52 6.18 0.53
CA LEU A 447 15.25 7.26 1.20
C LEU A 447 15.78 6.83 2.57
N THR A 448 14.99 6.06 3.32
CA THR A 448 15.41 5.48 4.61
C THR A 448 16.52 4.46 4.41
N GLN A 449 16.36 3.50 3.49
CA GLN A 449 17.37 2.50 3.18
C GLN A 449 18.72 3.13 2.83
N MET A 450 18.72 4.10 1.94
CA MET A 450 19.94 4.75 1.46
C MET A 450 20.56 5.68 2.50
N THR A 451 19.76 6.29 3.36
CA THR A 451 20.25 7.18 4.43
C THR A 451 20.87 6.36 5.56
N PHE A 452 20.26 5.25 5.96
CA PHE A 452 20.82 4.34 6.97
C PHE A 452 21.92 3.42 6.40
N GLY A 453 21.96 3.20 5.08
CA GLY A 453 22.95 2.36 4.43
C GLY A 453 22.71 0.85 4.61
N PHE A 454 21.45 0.41 4.75
CA PHE A 454 21.08 -0.99 4.76
C PHE A 454 19.75 -1.26 4.03
N SER A 455 19.63 -2.48 3.50
CA SER A 455 18.41 -2.95 2.86
C SER A 455 17.37 -3.36 3.89
N ARG A 456 16.11 -3.03 3.64
CA ARG A 456 14.97 -3.47 4.44
C ARG A 456 14.86 -4.99 4.50
N ASP A 457 15.14 -5.66 3.39
CA ASP A 457 15.04 -7.12 3.26
C ASP A 457 16.12 -7.85 4.06
N ASP A 458 17.30 -7.26 4.18
CA ASP A 458 18.43 -7.83 4.94
C ASP A 458 18.45 -7.38 6.41
N ALA A 459 17.79 -6.30 6.76
CA ALA A 459 17.86 -5.68 8.08
C ALA A 459 17.35 -6.57 9.22
N GLY A 460 16.44 -7.51 8.92
CA GLY A 460 15.93 -8.48 9.90
C GLY A 460 17.01 -9.33 10.57
N LYS A 461 18.19 -9.46 9.94
CA LYS A 461 19.32 -10.20 10.49
C LYS A 461 19.96 -9.54 11.70
N PHE A 462 19.84 -8.22 11.86
CA PHE A 462 20.51 -7.47 12.93
C PHE A 462 19.61 -6.48 13.69
N LEU A 463 18.49 -6.02 13.14
CA LEU A 463 17.64 -5.00 13.77
C LEU A 463 17.10 -5.44 15.14
N ASN A 464 16.80 -6.74 15.33
CA ASN A 464 16.35 -7.24 16.63
C ASN A 464 17.38 -6.97 17.74
N TYR A 465 18.68 -7.16 17.46
CA TYR A 465 19.76 -6.84 18.39
C TYR A 465 19.83 -5.33 18.70
N TYR A 466 19.52 -4.50 17.71
CA TYR A 466 19.49 -3.04 17.87
C TYR A 466 18.36 -2.60 18.80
N TYR A 467 17.19 -3.24 18.71
CA TYR A 467 16.07 -2.95 19.62
C TYR A 467 16.35 -3.46 21.03
N GLU A 468 16.86 -4.67 21.18
CA GLU A 468 17.23 -5.25 22.48
C GLU A 468 18.28 -4.40 23.22
N ASN A 469 19.25 -3.87 22.49
CA ASN A 469 20.28 -3.00 23.03
C ASN A 469 19.92 -1.51 23.07
N LYS A 470 18.67 -1.17 22.69
CA LYS A 470 18.15 0.22 22.66
C LYS A 470 19.00 1.18 21.80
N ILE A 471 19.63 0.67 20.74
CA ILE A 471 20.33 1.48 19.74
C ILE A 471 19.30 2.22 18.90
N TYR A 472 18.23 1.52 18.45
CA TYR A 472 17.04 2.12 17.88
C TYR A 472 15.86 1.96 18.82
N GLU A 473 15.08 3.03 18.98
CA GLU A 473 13.87 3.04 19.80
C GLU A 473 12.69 2.37 19.08
N SER A 474 12.69 2.41 17.75
CA SER A 474 11.65 1.85 16.89
C SER A 474 12.20 1.51 15.50
N ASP A 475 11.43 0.73 14.75
CA ASP A 475 11.72 0.40 13.36
C ASP A 475 11.68 1.66 12.49
N PRO A 476 12.79 2.04 11.81
CA PRO A 476 12.84 3.22 10.95
C PRO A 476 11.97 3.10 9.69
N PHE A 477 11.50 1.89 9.35
CA PHE A 477 10.53 1.67 8.26
C PHE A 477 9.08 1.82 8.72
N ALA A 478 8.79 1.65 10.02
CA ALA A 478 7.46 1.86 10.58
C ALA A 478 7.22 3.32 10.98
N HIS A 479 8.25 3.97 11.52
CA HIS A 479 8.23 5.36 11.97
C HIS A 479 9.35 6.15 11.30
N LEU A 480 9.02 7.29 10.71
CA LEU A 480 10.00 8.13 10.02
C LEU A 480 11.13 8.57 10.96
N ASP A 481 12.36 8.31 10.56
CA ASP A 481 13.53 8.89 11.20
C ASP A 481 13.57 10.41 10.94
N GLN A 482 13.10 11.17 11.92
CA GLN A 482 13.04 12.63 11.81
C GLN A 482 14.41 13.30 11.94
N LYS A 483 15.42 12.60 12.48
CA LYS A 483 16.76 13.16 12.71
C LYS A 483 17.65 13.12 11.47
N GLY A 484 17.59 12.05 10.71
CA GLY A 484 18.37 11.86 9.47
C GLY A 484 17.52 12.06 8.24
N VAL A 485 16.59 11.13 7.95
CA VAL A 485 15.71 11.19 6.80
C VAL A 485 14.84 12.45 6.82
N GLY A 486 14.32 12.83 7.97
CA GLY A 486 13.52 14.04 8.14
C GLY A 486 14.27 15.32 7.76
N LYS A 487 15.56 15.42 8.09
CA LYS A 487 16.39 16.57 7.67
C LYS A 487 16.54 16.64 6.15
N LEU A 488 16.68 15.51 5.47
CA LEU A 488 16.74 15.47 4.01
C LEU A 488 15.41 15.94 3.39
N ILE A 489 14.28 15.54 3.98
CA ILE A 489 12.95 16.02 3.56
C ILE A 489 12.83 17.53 3.77
N GLU A 490 13.15 18.05 4.95
CA GLU A 490 13.12 19.50 5.24
C GLU A 490 13.99 20.30 4.27
N MET A 491 15.19 19.82 4.00
CA MET A 491 16.10 20.44 3.04
C MET A 491 15.50 20.45 1.64
N SER A 492 14.91 19.34 1.20
CA SER A 492 14.29 19.22 -0.13
C SER A 492 13.09 20.15 -0.27
N VAL A 493 12.25 20.26 0.75
CA VAL A 493 11.10 21.18 0.78
C VAL A 493 11.59 22.62 0.62
N LYS A 494 12.59 23.01 1.39
CA LYS A 494 13.14 24.37 1.35
C LYS A 494 13.77 24.68 -0.01
N LEU A 495 14.68 23.84 -0.49
CA LEU A 495 15.39 24.02 -1.75
C LEU A 495 14.42 23.97 -2.94
N GLY A 496 13.50 23.02 -2.97
CA GLY A 496 12.54 22.88 -4.06
C GLY A 496 11.64 24.10 -4.19
N ARG A 497 11.11 24.62 -3.08
CA ARG A 497 10.25 25.83 -3.08
C ARG A 497 11.01 27.13 -3.28
N GLN A 498 12.31 27.18 -3.06
CA GLN A 498 13.14 28.32 -3.47
C GLN A 498 13.17 28.46 -4.99
N THR A 499 13.27 27.35 -5.71
CA THR A 499 13.27 27.34 -7.18
C THR A 499 11.85 27.47 -7.75
N ARG A 500 10.89 26.72 -7.18
CA ARG A 500 9.49 26.68 -7.61
C ARG A 500 8.57 26.89 -6.41
N PRO A 501 8.13 28.13 -6.14
CA PRO A 501 7.30 28.45 -4.94
C PRO A 501 6.03 27.61 -4.82
N ASN A 502 5.41 27.21 -5.94
CA ASN A 502 4.19 26.41 -6.00
C ASN A 502 4.45 24.92 -6.23
N LEU A 503 5.66 24.45 -5.96
CA LEU A 503 6.01 23.03 -6.09
C LEU A 503 5.08 22.18 -5.23
N GLY A 504 4.40 21.22 -5.85
CA GLY A 504 3.60 20.23 -5.15
C GLY A 504 4.50 19.29 -4.35
N LEU A 505 4.17 19.03 -3.09
CA LEU A 505 4.99 18.24 -2.17
C LEU A 505 4.13 17.20 -1.44
N GLY A 506 4.50 15.94 -1.56
CA GLY A 506 3.83 14.84 -0.87
C GLY A 506 4.78 13.75 -0.43
N ILE A 507 4.25 12.79 0.31
CA ILE A 507 4.94 11.58 0.75
C ILE A 507 4.12 10.36 0.32
N CYS A 508 4.78 9.32 -0.17
CA CYS A 508 4.10 8.10 -0.61
C CYS A 508 4.71 6.81 -0.05
N GLY A 509 5.74 6.89 0.78
CA GLY A 509 6.27 5.75 1.52
C GLY A 509 5.30 5.25 2.59
N GLU A 510 5.58 4.13 3.22
CA GLU A 510 4.74 3.54 4.27
C GLU A 510 4.52 4.47 5.47
N HIS A 511 5.42 5.41 5.69
CA HIS A 511 5.32 6.44 6.73
C HIS A 511 4.10 7.38 6.55
N GLY A 512 3.54 7.48 5.33
CA GLY A 512 2.35 8.30 5.07
C GLY A 512 1.09 7.92 5.86
N GLY A 513 1.05 6.71 6.41
CA GLY A 513 -0.03 6.22 7.29
C GLY A 513 0.33 6.19 8.79
N ASP A 514 1.56 6.54 9.17
CA ASP A 514 1.98 6.59 10.57
C ASP A 514 1.67 7.95 11.20
N PRO A 515 0.90 8.01 12.31
CA PRO A 515 0.49 9.28 12.91
C PRO A 515 1.62 10.26 13.24
N THR A 516 2.75 9.76 13.75
CA THR A 516 3.90 10.60 14.10
C THR A 516 4.58 11.17 12.86
N SER A 517 4.66 10.38 11.80
CA SER A 517 5.20 10.78 10.52
C SER A 517 4.28 11.78 9.80
N VAL A 518 2.95 11.60 9.90
CA VAL A 518 1.95 12.54 9.38
C VAL A 518 2.07 13.90 10.09
N GLU A 519 2.25 13.92 11.40
CA GLU A 519 2.50 15.16 12.16
C GLU A 519 3.78 15.86 11.69
N PHE A 520 4.85 15.11 11.44
CA PHE A 520 6.07 15.65 10.84
C PHE A 520 5.81 16.26 9.46
N CYS A 521 5.10 15.56 8.57
CA CYS A 521 4.74 16.05 7.23
C CYS A 521 3.94 17.36 7.30
N HIS A 522 2.99 17.45 8.25
CA HIS A 522 2.30 18.70 8.53
C HIS A 522 3.28 19.81 8.92
N ASN A 523 4.18 19.54 9.85
CA ASN A 523 5.10 20.53 10.40
C ASN A 523 6.11 21.08 9.37
N VAL A 524 6.57 20.26 8.44
CA VAL A 524 7.51 20.66 7.37
C VAL A 524 6.82 21.29 6.16
N GLY A 525 5.49 21.29 6.11
CA GLY A 525 4.73 22.00 5.09
C GLY A 525 4.45 21.19 3.83
N LEU A 526 4.34 19.86 3.90
CA LEU A 526 3.86 19.07 2.77
C LEU A 526 2.39 19.38 2.45
N ASP A 527 1.98 19.11 1.21
CA ASP A 527 0.62 19.32 0.74
C ASP A 527 -0.27 18.10 0.99
N TYR A 528 0.28 16.89 0.88
CA TYR A 528 -0.44 15.65 1.12
C TYR A 528 0.44 14.55 1.72
N VAL A 529 -0.22 13.58 2.32
CA VAL A 529 0.34 12.26 2.64
C VAL A 529 -0.41 11.20 1.85
N SER A 530 0.27 10.11 1.47
CA SER A 530 -0.33 9.00 0.74
C SER A 530 0.00 7.69 1.43
N CYS A 531 -1.00 6.85 1.65
CA CYS A 531 -0.89 5.62 2.42
C CYS A 531 -1.79 4.51 1.86
N SER A 532 -1.64 3.29 2.39
CA SER A 532 -2.54 2.19 2.03
C SER A 532 -4.01 2.54 2.34
N PRO A 533 -4.99 1.96 1.63
CA PRO A 533 -6.41 2.30 1.78
C PRO A 533 -6.91 2.27 3.22
N PHE A 534 -6.57 1.23 3.99
CA PHE A 534 -7.01 1.06 5.38
C PHE A 534 -6.39 2.08 6.36
N ARG A 535 -5.31 2.75 5.98
CA ARG A 535 -4.69 3.80 6.79
C ARG A 535 -5.23 5.21 6.50
N VAL A 536 -6.04 5.38 5.47
CA VAL A 536 -6.58 6.69 5.09
C VAL A 536 -7.33 7.37 6.25
N PRO A 537 -8.26 6.73 7.00
CA PRO A 537 -8.92 7.38 8.11
C PRO A 537 -7.96 7.73 9.26
N ILE A 538 -6.97 6.88 9.52
CA ILE A 538 -5.94 7.11 10.53
C ILE A 538 -5.12 8.36 10.18
N ALA A 539 -4.69 8.47 8.93
CA ALA A 539 -3.93 9.63 8.44
C ALA A 539 -4.76 10.91 8.45
N ARG A 540 -6.07 10.85 8.12
CA ARG A 540 -7.00 11.99 8.20
C ARG A 540 -7.09 12.50 9.63
N LEU A 541 -7.26 11.63 10.62
CA LEU A 541 -7.31 12.01 12.02
C LEU A 541 -5.97 12.56 12.50
N ALA A 542 -4.85 11.91 12.16
CA ALA A 542 -3.52 12.39 12.52
C ALA A 542 -3.21 13.77 11.93
N ALA A 543 -3.58 14.01 10.69
CA ALA A 543 -3.44 15.31 10.02
C ALA A 543 -4.27 16.40 10.71
N ALA A 544 -5.50 16.07 11.13
CA ALA A 544 -6.34 16.98 11.88
C ALA A 544 -5.74 17.34 13.25
N GLN A 545 -5.27 16.35 13.98
CA GLN A 545 -4.63 16.57 15.28
C GLN A 545 -3.37 17.42 15.15
N ALA A 546 -2.55 17.17 14.11
CA ALA A 546 -1.37 18.00 13.83
C ALA A 546 -1.76 19.46 13.56
N ALA A 547 -2.81 19.70 12.77
CA ALA A 547 -3.29 21.05 12.46
C ALA A 547 -3.86 21.78 13.68
N ILE A 548 -4.51 21.07 14.61
CA ILE A 548 -5.01 21.66 15.86
C ILE A 548 -3.85 22.03 16.78
N LYS A 549 -2.85 21.12 16.94
CA LYS A 549 -1.67 21.34 17.79
C LYS A 549 -0.79 22.48 17.27
N LYS A 550 -0.60 22.55 15.96
CA LYS A 550 0.24 23.55 15.29
C LYS A 550 -0.46 24.04 14.02
N PRO A 551 -1.34 25.06 14.15
CA PRO A 551 -1.99 25.63 12.97
C PRO A 551 -0.97 26.14 11.95
N ARG A 552 -1.24 25.89 10.67
CA ARG A 552 -0.52 26.53 9.57
C ARG A 552 -1.30 27.76 9.11
N ALA A 553 -0.56 28.76 8.64
CA ALA A 553 -1.14 29.94 8.01
C ALA A 553 -1.88 29.59 6.72
#